data_7515199d1cfb0c2f14cb0f7345c77b78
#
_entry.id   7515199d1cfb0c2f14cb0f7345c77b78
#
_cell.length_a   1.000
_cell.length_b   1.000
_cell.length_c   1.000
_cell.angle_alpha   90.00
_cell.angle_beta   90.00
_cell.angle_gamma   90.00
#
_symmetry.space_group_name_H-M   'P 1'
#
loop_
_entity.id
_entity.type
_entity.pdbx_description
1 polymer ?
#
loop_
_entity_poly.entity_id
_entity_poly.type
_entity_poly.pdbx_seq_one_letter_code
_entity_poly.pdbx_strand_id
1 'polypeptide(L)'
;MINDPNDDFSFSGLKTSVRYFLRDHPGLLDDTQRLRDLCASVQAAIVDVLVTKAIRAAKRLDVGCVTASGGVTCNRSLRQRLSAACERERLTLRLAGKGLCTDNAAMIGILAERKLLNGLVTPELDAEIKPGWMLAECVN
;
A
#
# COMPACT_ATOMS: atom_id res chain seq x y z
N MET A 1 16.43 -1.25 -2.30
CA MET A 1 14.95 -1.18 -2.44
C MET A 1 14.51 -0.17 -3.48
N ILE A 2 14.77 1.14 -3.30
CA ILE A 2 14.30 2.16 -4.27
C ILE A 2 14.98 2.01 -5.63
N ASN A 3 16.25 1.59 -5.65
CA ASN A 3 17.07 1.41 -6.86
C ASN A 3 17.01 -0.01 -7.44
N ASP A 4 16.28 -0.93 -6.79
CA ASP A 4 16.11 -2.27 -7.33
C ASP A 4 15.27 -2.21 -8.62
N PRO A 5 15.62 -2.99 -9.65
CA PRO A 5 14.95 -2.92 -10.95
C PRO A 5 13.53 -3.50 -10.93
N ASN A 6 13.19 -4.31 -9.92
CA ASN A 6 11.85 -4.87 -9.75
C ASN A 6 10.87 -3.84 -9.16
N ASP A 7 9.57 -4.13 -9.24
CA ASP A 7 8.50 -3.29 -8.70
C ASP A 7 8.00 -3.78 -7.33
N ASP A 8 8.60 -4.82 -6.76
CA ASP A 8 8.21 -5.38 -5.48
C ASP A 8 8.50 -4.42 -4.32
N PHE A 9 7.64 -4.45 -3.33
CA PHE A 9 7.80 -3.71 -2.09
C PHE A 9 8.30 -4.63 -0.97
N SER A 10 9.35 -4.21 -0.27
CA SER A 10 9.81 -4.85 0.95
C SER A 10 10.30 -3.81 1.95
N PHE A 11 9.81 -3.88 3.16
CA PHE A 11 10.18 -2.95 4.24
C PHE A 11 10.86 -3.68 5.41
N SER A 12 11.20 -4.97 5.25
CA SER A 12 11.88 -5.76 6.28
C SER A 12 13.24 -5.16 6.65
N GLY A 13 14.02 -4.75 5.65
CA GLY A 13 15.31 -4.10 5.87
C GLY A 13 15.19 -2.75 6.57
N LEU A 14 14.19 -1.94 6.24
CA LEU A 14 13.93 -0.68 6.93
C LEU A 14 13.56 -0.91 8.39
N LYS A 15 12.70 -1.88 8.69
CA LYS A 15 12.34 -2.26 10.06
C LYS A 15 13.59 -2.65 10.87
N THR A 16 14.47 -3.45 10.29
CA THR A 16 15.73 -3.87 10.90
C THR A 16 16.66 -2.69 11.14
N SER A 17 16.80 -1.79 10.16
CA SER A 17 17.59 -0.56 10.27
C SER A 17 17.12 0.34 11.42
N VAL A 18 15.81 0.57 11.53
CA VAL A 18 15.22 1.34 12.63
C VAL A 18 15.50 0.67 13.98
N ARG A 19 15.38 -0.66 14.07
CA ARG A 19 15.69 -1.40 15.29
C ARG A 19 17.15 -1.21 15.71
N TYR A 20 18.11 -1.30 14.78
CA TYR A 20 19.52 -1.08 15.09
C TYR A 20 19.81 0.37 15.45
N PHE A 21 19.21 1.31 14.74
CA PHE A 21 19.36 2.73 15.07
C PHE A 21 18.88 3.03 16.50
N LEU A 22 17.74 2.50 16.93
CA LEU A 22 17.25 2.65 18.30
C LEU A 22 18.16 2.00 19.34
N ARG A 23 18.72 0.85 19.03
CA ARG A 23 19.68 0.16 19.91
C ARG A 23 20.96 1.00 20.13
N ASP A 24 21.43 1.64 19.05
CA ASP A 24 22.67 2.40 19.06
C ASP A 24 22.48 3.83 19.60
N HIS A 25 21.22 4.23 19.84
CA HIS A 25 20.86 5.54 20.42
C HIS A 25 19.93 5.36 21.64
N PRO A 26 20.44 4.79 22.76
CA PRO A 26 19.68 4.66 23.98
C PRO A 26 19.27 6.06 24.48
N GLY A 27 18.06 6.22 24.96
CA GLY A 27 17.51 7.51 25.37
C GLY A 27 16.82 8.32 24.27
N LEU A 28 16.86 7.88 23.00
CA LEU A 28 16.10 8.55 21.92
C LEU A 28 14.60 8.49 22.18
N LEU A 29 14.11 7.39 22.76
CA LEU A 29 12.70 7.22 23.07
C LEU A 29 12.22 8.13 24.20
N ASP A 30 13.11 8.63 25.03
CA ASP A 30 12.82 9.57 26.12
C ASP A 30 12.74 11.01 25.63
N ASP A 31 13.30 11.31 24.46
CA ASP A 31 13.24 12.62 23.80
C ASP A 31 12.09 12.66 22.77
N THR A 32 11.01 13.31 23.14
CA THR A 32 9.80 13.40 22.30
C THR A 32 10.07 14.02 20.93
N GLN A 33 10.97 15.01 20.84
CA GLN A 33 11.27 15.66 19.55
C GLN A 33 12.07 14.72 18.65
N ARG A 34 13.11 14.09 19.16
CA ARG A 34 13.93 13.13 18.42
C ARG A 34 13.10 11.92 17.96
N LEU A 35 12.17 11.45 18.79
CA LEU A 35 11.25 10.40 18.42
C LEU A 35 10.33 10.82 17.27
N ARG A 36 9.78 12.04 17.29
CA ARG A 36 8.97 12.58 16.19
C ARG A 36 9.78 12.70 14.91
N ASP A 37 11.01 13.14 14.98
CA ASP A 37 11.90 13.26 13.83
C ASP A 37 12.24 11.91 13.22
N LEU A 38 12.49 10.90 14.06
CA LEU A 38 12.67 9.52 13.60
C LEU A 38 11.40 8.99 12.91
N CYS A 39 10.23 9.17 13.50
CA CYS A 39 8.97 8.75 12.90
C CYS A 39 8.72 9.44 11.55
N ALA A 40 9.01 10.74 11.45
CA ALA A 40 8.88 11.49 10.20
C ALA A 40 9.86 10.97 9.14
N SER A 41 11.10 10.67 9.52
CA SER A 41 12.12 10.10 8.65
C SER A 41 11.74 8.72 8.12
N VAL A 42 11.26 7.83 8.99
CA VAL A 42 10.79 6.50 8.61
C VAL A 42 9.58 6.60 7.67
N GLN A 43 8.61 7.46 8.01
CA GLN A 43 7.46 7.71 7.15
C GLN A 43 7.90 8.21 5.76
N ALA A 44 8.81 9.17 5.70
CA ALA A 44 9.32 9.70 4.45
C ALA A 44 9.98 8.60 3.61
N ALA A 45 10.82 7.76 4.20
CA ALA A 45 11.48 6.65 3.52
C ALA A 45 10.48 5.64 2.92
N ILE A 46 9.41 5.32 3.65
CA ILE A 46 8.34 4.43 3.15
C ILE A 46 7.61 5.07 1.97
N VAL A 47 7.19 6.32 2.14
CA VAL A 47 6.44 7.05 1.10
C VAL A 47 7.27 7.25 -0.16
N ASP A 48 8.56 7.53 -0.03
CA ASP A 48 9.49 7.66 -1.16
C ASP A 48 9.54 6.38 -2.01
N VAL A 49 9.69 5.24 -1.35
CA VAL A 49 9.72 3.94 -2.06
C VAL A 49 8.41 3.67 -2.76
N LEU A 50 7.28 3.85 -2.06
CA LEU A 50 5.95 3.60 -2.63
C LEU A 50 5.67 4.46 -3.85
N VAL A 51 5.89 5.78 -3.73
CA VAL A 51 5.62 6.73 -4.83
C VAL A 51 6.56 6.50 -5.99
N THR A 52 7.88 6.39 -5.74
CA THR A 52 8.86 6.23 -6.81
C THR A 52 8.65 4.96 -7.61
N LYS A 53 8.42 3.82 -6.93
CA LYS A 53 8.19 2.56 -7.63
C LYS A 53 6.86 2.52 -8.36
N ALA A 54 5.78 3.07 -7.79
CA ALA A 54 4.48 3.13 -8.44
C ALA A 54 4.54 3.96 -9.74
N ILE A 55 5.16 5.14 -9.70
CA ILE A 55 5.33 5.99 -10.89
C ILE A 55 6.25 5.32 -11.92
N ARG A 56 7.35 4.72 -11.47
CA ARG A 56 8.27 3.99 -12.36
C ARG A 56 7.55 2.83 -13.08
N ALA A 57 6.77 2.05 -12.35
CA ALA A 57 6.00 0.95 -12.90
C ALA A 57 4.95 1.45 -13.91
N ALA A 58 4.21 2.51 -13.57
CA ALA A 58 3.22 3.11 -14.47
C ALA A 58 3.86 3.55 -15.81
N LYS A 59 5.01 4.20 -15.75
CA LYS A 59 5.75 4.63 -16.96
C LYS A 59 6.28 3.44 -17.77
N ARG A 60 6.85 2.44 -17.09
CA ARG A 60 7.38 1.24 -17.75
C ARG A 60 6.29 0.42 -18.45
N LEU A 61 5.10 0.38 -17.87
CA LEU A 61 3.94 -0.35 -18.39
C LEU A 61 3.08 0.48 -19.34
N ASP A 62 3.44 1.74 -19.55
CA ASP A 62 2.71 2.69 -20.40
C ASP A 62 1.22 2.81 -20.02
N VAL A 63 0.93 2.85 -18.73
CA VAL A 63 -0.45 3.00 -18.23
C VAL A 63 -0.73 4.45 -17.85
N GLY A 64 -1.91 4.94 -18.22
CA GLY A 64 -2.34 6.33 -17.95
C GLY A 64 -3.00 6.53 -16.59
N CYS A 65 -3.17 5.48 -15.77
CA CYS A 65 -3.89 5.57 -14.51
C CYS A 65 -3.19 4.76 -13.41
N VAL A 66 -3.08 5.37 -12.24
CA VAL A 66 -2.63 4.73 -11.00
C VAL A 66 -3.80 4.67 -10.03
N THR A 67 -4.04 3.51 -9.44
CA THR A 67 -5.05 3.33 -8.40
C THR A 67 -4.40 2.95 -7.08
N ALA A 68 -4.93 3.44 -5.96
CA ALA A 68 -4.45 3.04 -4.65
C ALA A 68 -5.61 2.95 -3.64
N SER A 69 -5.60 1.85 -2.88
CA SER A 69 -6.55 1.53 -1.82
C SER A 69 -5.86 0.82 -0.66
N GLY A 70 -6.60 0.48 0.39
CA GLY A 70 -6.08 -0.16 1.58
C GLY A 70 -5.63 0.82 2.67
N GLY A 71 -5.42 0.29 3.89
CA GLY A 71 -5.19 1.09 5.10
C GLY A 71 -4.02 2.07 5.01
N VAL A 72 -2.92 1.69 4.34
CA VAL A 72 -1.75 2.56 4.16
C VAL A 72 -2.08 3.82 3.36
N THR A 73 -3.07 3.77 2.46
CA THR A 73 -3.51 4.95 1.69
C THR A 73 -4.27 5.98 2.53
N CYS A 74 -4.61 5.68 3.79
CA CYS A 74 -5.10 6.67 4.74
C CYS A 74 -4.00 7.66 5.16
N ASN A 75 -2.73 7.33 4.96
CA ASN A 75 -1.61 8.20 5.27
C ASN A 75 -1.65 9.47 4.41
N ARG A 76 -1.69 10.63 5.09
CA ARG A 76 -1.82 11.94 4.44
C ARG A 76 -0.62 12.26 3.54
N SER A 77 0.59 11.98 4.02
CA SER A 77 1.83 12.23 3.28
C SER A 77 1.88 11.41 1.99
N LEU A 78 1.51 10.12 2.06
CA LEU A 78 1.43 9.27 0.87
C LEU A 78 0.44 9.82 -0.16
N ARG A 79 -0.78 10.19 0.25
CA ARG A 79 -1.79 10.77 -0.65
C ARG A 79 -1.29 12.03 -1.34
N GLN A 80 -0.72 12.96 -0.59
CA GLN A 80 -0.21 14.22 -1.12
C GLN A 80 0.92 13.99 -2.13
N ARG A 81 1.91 13.17 -1.75
CA ARG A 81 3.07 12.93 -2.61
C ARG A 81 2.74 12.11 -3.86
N LEU A 82 1.84 11.12 -3.73
CA LEU A 82 1.37 10.35 -4.88
C LEU A 82 0.55 11.22 -5.84
N SER A 83 -0.31 12.10 -5.31
CA SER A 83 -1.06 13.06 -6.13
C SER A 83 -0.14 13.99 -6.91
N ALA A 84 0.81 14.63 -6.23
CA ALA A 84 1.77 15.52 -6.87
C ALA A 84 2.65 14.79 -7.92
N ALA A 85 3.03 13.55 -7.65
CA ALA A 85 3.82 12.75 -8.57
C ALA A 85 3.01 12.36 -9.83
N CYS A 86 1.76 11.93 -9.67
CA CYS A 86 0.89 11.60 -10.78
C CYS A 86 0.59 12.84 -11.64
N GLU A 87 0.33 13.99 -11.02
CA GLU A 87 0.10 15.27 -11.73
C GLU A 87 1.31 15.65 -12.58
N ARG A 88 2.51 15.61 -12.02
CA ARG A 88 3.76 15.90 -12.73
C ARG A 88 3.98 15.01 -13.95
N GLU A 89 3.63 13.73 -13.82
CA GLU A 89 3.80 12.73 -14.88
C GLU A 89 2.56 12.59 -15.78
N ARG A 90 1.55 13.45 -15.61
CA ARG A 90 0.27 13.44 -16.36
C ARG A 90 -0.49 12.12 -16.27
N LEU A 91 -0.40 11.44 -15.12
CA LEU A 91 -1.12 10.22 -14.81
C LEU A 91 -2.42 10.53 -14.07
N THR A 92 -3.48 9.81 -14.39
CA THR A 92 -4.72 9.87 -13.61
C THR A 92 -4.53 9.13 -12.30
N LEU A 93 -4.83 9.77 -11.16
CA LEU A 93 -4.81 9.10 -9.86
C LEU A 93 -6.24 8.84 -9.37
N ARG A 94 -6.51 7.60 -8.99
CA ARG A 94 -7.76 7.19 -8.33
C ARG A 94 -7.45 6.64 -6.95
N LEU A 95 -7.88 7.36 -5.92
CA LEU A 95 -7.73 6.95 -4.52
C LEU A 95 -9.08 6.52 -3.95
N ALA A 96 -9.11 5.39 -3.28
CA ALA A 96 -10.29 4.99 -2.51
C ALA A 96 -10.62 6.05 -1.44
N GLY A 97 -11.92 6.27 -1.22
CA GLY A 97 -12.39 7.09 -0.11
C GLY A 97 -11.87 6.54 1.22
N LYS A 98 -11.55 7.42 2.19
CA LYS A 98 -10.93 6.99 3.46
C LYS A 98 -11.75 5.93 4.20
N GLY A 99 -13.09 6.02 4.16
CA GLY A 99 -13.98 5.04 4.77
C GLY A 99 -13.99 3.67 4.09
N LEU A 100 -13.42 3.56 2.88
CA LEU A 100 -13.34 2.33 2.11
C LEU A 100 -11.90 1.78 2.02
N CYS A 101 -10.96 2.36 2.77
CA CYS A 101 -9.56 1.95 2.77
C CYS A 101 -9.23 0.86 3.80
N THR A 102 -10.11 0.62 4.75
CA THR A 102 -9.97 -0.45 5.75
C THR A 102 -11.00 -1.54 5.48
N ASP A 103 -10.75 -2.73 5.99
CA ASP A 103 -11.64 -3.88 5.83
C ASP A 103 -13.05 -3.53 6.31
N ASN A 104 -14.04 -3.80 5.47
CA ASN A 104 -15.45 -3.53 5.78
C ASN A 104 -16.38 -4.48 5.00
N ALA A 105 -17.57 -4.69 5.53
CA ALA A 105 -18.55 -5.59 4.95
C ALA A 105 -19.01 -5.18 3.53
N ALA A 106 -18.99 -3.88 3.21
CA ALA A 106 -19.41 -3.40 1.89
C ALA A 106 -18.45 -3.89 0.79
N MET A 107 -17.16 -4.04 1.06
CA MET A 107 -16.21 -4.62 0.10
C MET A 107 -16.58 -6.05 -0.27
N ILE A 108 -16.92 -6.85 0.73
CA ILE A 108 -17.35 -8.25 0.53
C ILE A 108 -18.68 -8.30 -0.18
N GLY A 109 -19.65 -7.45 0.21
CA GLY A 109 -20.96 -7.35 -0.43
C GLY A 109 -20.87 -7.00 -1.92
N ILE A 110 -20.07 -6.02 -2.28
CA ILE A 110 -19.84 -5.61 -3.68
C ILE A 110 -19.18 -6.74 -4.48
N LEU A 111 -18.18 -7.42 -3.90
CA LEU A 111 -17.55 -8.56 -4.57
C LEU A 111 -18.53 -9.71 -4.78
N ALA A 112 -19.34 -10.04 -3.77
CA ALA A 112 -20.36 -11.06 -3.85
C ALA A 112 -21.41 -10.73 -4.92
N GLU A 113 -21.92 -9.49 -4.95
CA GLU A 113 -22.84 -9.02 -5.98
C GLU A 113 -22.26 -9.18 -7.39
N ARG A 114 -20.99 -8.76 -7.59
CA ARG A 114 -20.30 -8.90 -8.87
C ARG A 114 -20.14 -10.36 -9.29
N LYS A 115 -19.82 -11.25 -8.37
CA LYS A 115 -19.73 -12.69 -8.63
C LYS A 115 -21.10 -13.27 -9.02
N LEU A 116 -22.15 -12.92 -8.29
CA LEU A 116 -23.52 -13.34 -8.60
C LEU A 116 -23.97 -12.90 -10.00
N LEU A 117 -23.75 -11.62 -10.34
CA LEU A 117 -24.12 -11.07 -11.65
C LEU A 117 -23.36 -11.73 -12.81
N ASN A 118 -22.17 -12.27 -12.56
CA ASN A 118 -21.38 -12.99 -13.56
C ASN A 118 -21.56 -14.53 -13.49
N GLY A 119 -22.51 -15.02 -12.73
CA GLY A 119 -22.77 -16.47 -12.61
C GLY A 119 -21.68 -17.23 -11.84
N LEU A 120 -20.78 -16.53 -11.15
CA LEU A 120 -19.71 -17.12 -10.36
C LEU A 120 -20.18 -17.38 -8.92
N VAL A 121 -21.12 -18.30 -8.76
CA VAL A 121 -21.67 -18.67 -7.45
C VAL A 121 -21.11 -20.02 -7.04
N THR A 122 -20.52 -20.08 -5.86
CA THR A 122 -20.19 -21.34 -5.19
C THR A 122 -21.39 -21.73 -4.32
N PRO A 123 -22.05 -22.88 -4.58
CA PRO A 123 -23.17 -23.31 -3.77
C PRO A 123 -22.79 -23.87 -2.39
N GLU A 124 -21.51 -23.97 -2.10
CA GLU A 124 -20.97 -24.54 -0.88
C GLU A 124 -21.02 -23.52 0.27
N LEU A 125 -21.88 -23.79 1.26
CA LEU A 125 -21.99 -22.96 2.48
C LEU A 125 -20.88 -23.25 3.51
N ASP A 126 -20.08 -24.28 3.28
CA ASP A 126 -18.98 -24.78 4.12
C ASP A 126 -17.59 -24.47 3.56
N ALA A 127 -17.47 -23.51 2.64
CA ALA A 127 -16.21 -23.10 2.07
C ALA A 127 -15.22 -22.65 3.15
N GLU A 128 -14.05 -23.29 3.18
CA GLU A 128 -12.97 -22.94 4.12
C GLU A 128 -12.32 -21.60 3.78
N ILE A 129 -11.96 -20.86 4.82
CA ILE A 129 -11.17 -19.64 4.69
C ILE A 129 -9.74 -19.99 4.30
N LYS A 130 -9.22 -19.37 3.23
CA LYS A 130 -7.83 -19.52 2.77
C LYS A 130 -7.04 -18.23 3.03
N PRO A 131 -6.42 -18.07 4.21
CA PRO A 131 -5.74 -16.80 4.58
C PRO A 131 -4.56 -16.42 3.67
N GLY A 132 -3.95 -17.41 3.00
CA GLY A 132 -2.83 -17.23 2.09
C GLY A 132 -3.21 -17.25 0.60
N TRP A 133 -4.47 -17.01 0.26
CA TRP A 133 -4.93 -17.07 -1.13
C TRP A 133 -4.24 -16.01 -1.99
N MET A 134 -3.48 -16.47 -2.99
CA MET A 134 -2.74 -15.58 -3.87
C MET A 134 -3.65 -14.99 -4.94
N LEU A 135 -3.42 -13.73 -5.30
CA LEU A 135 -4.23 -13.04 -6.33
C LEU A 135 -4.26 -13.80 -7.66
N ALA A 136 -3.16 -14.45 -8.04
CA ALA A 136 -3.08 -15.27 -9.25
C ALA A 136 -4.02 -16.49 -9.23
N GLU A 137 -4.44 -16.96 -8.05
CA GLU A 137 -5.36 -18.09 -7.88
C GLU A 137 -6.83 -17.67 -7.90
N CYS A 138 -7.10 -16.35 -7.89
CA CYS A 138 -8.46 -15.80 -7.88
C CYS A 138 -9.08 -15.64 -9.27
N VAL A 139 -8.35 -15.98 -10.34
CA VAL A 139 -8.71 -15.67 -11.74
C VAL A 139 -9.42 -16.85 -12.44
N ASN A 140 -9.74 -17.92 -11.71
CA ASN A 140 -10.48 -19.06 -12.26
C ASN A 140 -11.92 -19.07 -11.81
#